data_7ec2511182821913aebfda66a3b8e530
#
_entry.id   7ec2511182821913aebfda66a3b8e530
#
_cell.length_a   1.000
_cell.length_b   1.000
_cell.length_c   1.000
_cell.angle_alpha   90.00
_cell.angle_beta   90.00
_cell.angle_gamma   90.00
#
_symmetry.space_group_name_H-M   'P 1'
#
loop_
_entity.id
_entity.type
_entity.pdbx_description
1 polymer ?
#
loop_
_entity_poly.entity_id
_entity_poly.type
_entity_poly.pdbx_seq_one_letter_code
_entity_poly.pdbx_strand_id
1 'polypeptide(L)'
;KKKFKNKKIKIYNNFSDLNFKKKKFDITISSIVGIAGLSPTIKFVKYSKKILLANKETIICGWHLIKNLSKSHKTKIIPVDSEHFSIDQLTRNYKDTDIEKIYLTASGGPFLNKPLKSFKSIKASDAIKHPKWKMGKKISIDSSNLMNKVLEIIEAYRLFPFKIDK
;
A
#
# COMPACT_ATOMS: atom_id res chain seq x y z
N LYS A 1 18.49 -15.86 5.27
CA LYS A 1 19.47 -16.44 4.29
C LYS A 1 19.33 -17.96 4.14
N LYS A 2 19.19 -18.76 5.22
CA LYS A 2 19.07 -20.23 5.16
C LYS A 2 17.99 -20.74 4.20
N LYS A 3 16.80 -20.11 4.20
CA LYS A 3 15.63 -20.53 3.39
C LYS A 3 15.81 -20.43 1.88
N PHE A 4 16.80 -19.66 1.39
CA PHE A 4 17.01 -19.40 -0.04
C PHE A 4 18.38 -19.84 -0.55
N LYS A 5 19.13 -20.63 0.24
CA LYS A 5 20.53 -21.00 -0.03
C LYS A 5 20.73 -21.66 -1.41
N ASN A 6 19.74 -22.40 -1.89
CA ASN A 6 19.80 -23.14 -3.16
C ASN A 6 19.14 -22.41 -4.35
N LYS A 7 18.71 -21.14 -4.16
CA LYS A 7 18.13 -20.34 -5.24
C LYS A 7 19.15 -19.29 -5.68
N LYS A 8 19.19 -19.00 -6.96
CA LYS A 8 20.04 -17.90 -7.54
C LYS A 8 19.53 -16.51 -7.10
N ILE A 9 19.21 -16.35 -5.79
CA ILE A 9 18.68 -15.11 -5.19
C ILE A 9 19.78 -14.48 -4.38
N LYS A 10 20.10 -13.23 -4.70
CA LYS A 10 21.03 -12.40 -3.90
C LYS A 10 20.26 -11.77 -2.76
N ILE A 11 20.73 -11.95 -1.54
CA ILE A 11 20.13 -11.40 -0.32
C ILE A 11 21.12 -10.41 0.28
N TYR A 12 20.67 -9.17 0.45
CA TYR A 12 21.41 -8.08 1.04
C TYR A 12 20.83 -7.72 2.41
N ASN A 13 21.67 -7.30 3.34
CA ASN A 13 21.23 -6.82 4.65
C ASN A 13 20.93 -5.32 4.63
N ASN A 14 21.63 -4.58 3.78
CA ASN A 14 21.52 -3.13 3.66
C ASN A 14 21.32 -2.71 2.22
N PHE A 15 20.65 -1.58 2.02
CA PHE A 15 20.52 -0.98 0.68
C PHE A 15 21.82 -0.39 0.15
N SER A 16 22.81 -0.07 1.02
CA SER A 16 24.14 0.35 0.64
C SER A 16 24.91 -0.73 -0.12
N ASP A 17 24.61 -2.00 0.15
CA ASP A 17 25.25 -3.14 -0.48
C ASP A 17 24.77 -3.36 -1.93
N LEU A 18 23.73 -2.63 -2.34
CA LEU A 18 23.20 -2.70 -3.68
C LEU A 18 24.00 -1.81 -4.62
N ASN A 19 24.55 -2.43 -5.64
CA ASN A 19 25.20 -1.69 -6.71
C ASN A 19 24.17 -1.19 -7.72
N PHE A 20 23.81 0.07 -7.64
CA PHE A 20 22.86 0.74 -8.55
C PHE A 20 23.49 1.11 -9.91
N LYS A 21 24.53 0.42 -10.35
CA LYS A 21 25.27 0.78 -11.58
C LYS A 21 24.42 0.60 -12.82
N LYS A 22 24.34 1.68 -13.59
CA LYS A 22 24.01 1.80 -15.03
C LYS A 22 22.64 1.32 -15.54
N LYS A 23 21.92 0.38 -14.91
CA LYS A 23 20.65 -0.12 -15.44
C LYS A 23 19.58 -0.13 -14.35
N LYS A 24 18.39 0.39 -14.69
CA LYS A 24 17.25 0.33 -13.79
C LYS A 24 16.78 -1.11 -13.60
N PHE A 25 16.29 -1.42 -12.39
CA PHE A 25 15.49 -2.62 -12.15
C PHE A 25 14.21 -2.57 -12.98
N ASP A 26 13.83 -3.68 -13.58
CA ASP A 26 12.58 -3.75 -14.33
C ASP A 26 11.38 -3.59 -13.40
N ILE A 27 11.41 -4.27 -12.24
CA ILE A 27 10.38 -4.20 -11.21
C ILE A 27 11.05 -4.14 -9.84
N THR A 28 10.59 -3.23 -9.00
CA THR A 28 10.89 -3.18 -7.57
C THR A 28 9.59 -3.38 -6.79
N ILE A 29 9.61 -4.25 -5.78
CA ILE A 29 8.48 -4.45 -4.88
C ILE A 29 8.78 -3.72 -3.58
N SER A 30 7.99 -2.70 -3.24
CA SER A 30 8.08 -1.96 -1.99
C SER A 30 7.01 -2.46 -1.02
N SER A 31 7.42 -3.34 -0.09
CA SER A 31 6.54 -4.00 0.88
C SER A 31 7.02 -3.88 2.33
N ILE A 32 7.85 -2.89 2.61
CA ILE A 32 8.28 -2.58 3.98
C ILE A 32 7.11 -1.92 4.72
N VAL A 33 6.68 -2.51 5.82
CA VAL A 33 5.51 -2.07 6.57
C VAL A 33 5.76 -0.73 7.27
N GLY A 34 4.74 0.14 7.25
CA GLY A 34 4.73 1.41 7.96
C GLY A 34 5.64 2.47 7.31
N ILE A 35 5.87 3.55 8.04
CA ILE A 35 6.64 4.72 7.55
C ILE A 35 8.09 4.37 7.19
N ALA A 36 8.63 3.29 7.75
CA ALA A 36 9.98 2.81 7.43
C ALA A 36 10.16 2.47 5.94
N GLY A 37 9.08 2.17 5.21
CA GLY A 37 9.08 1.93 3.77
C GLY A 37 9.26 3.19 2.92
N LEU A 38 9.02 4.38 3.46
CA LEU A 38 9.04 5.64 2.70
C LEU A 38 10.43 5.94 2.12
N SER A 39 11.46 6.01 2.95
CA SER A 39 12.82 6.35 2.53
C SER A 39 13.39 5.37 1.50
N PRO A 40 13.31 4.03 1.69
CA PRO A 40 13.68 3.08 0.65
C PRO A 40 12.91 3.28 -0.66
N THR A 41 11.60 3.49 -0.59
CA THR A 41 10.78 3.68 -1.80
C THR A 41 11.24 4.89 -2.59
N ILE A 42 11.43 6.04 -1.94
CA ILE A 42 11.96 7.26 -2.56
C ILE A 42 13.30 6.98 -3.25
N LYS A 43 14.21 6.29 -2.58
CA LYS A 43 15.51 5.92 -3.15
C LYS A 43 15.35 5.07 -4.42
N PHE A 44 14.47 4.06 -4.39
CA PHE A 44 14.29 3.14 -5.50
C PHE A 44 13.53 3.72 -6.70
N VAL A 45 12.80 4.83 -6.54
CA VAL A 45 12.14 5.50 -7.68
C VAL A 45 13.14 5.80 -8.79
N LYS A 46 14.34 6.29 -8.45
CA LYS A 46 15.39 6.63 -9.42
C LYS A 46 15.92 5.43 -10.19
N TYR A 47 15.88 4.26 -9.58
CA TYR A 47 16.54 3.04 -10.06
C TYR A 47 15.56 1.96 -10.55
N SER A 48 14.29 2.30 -10.72
CA SER A 48 13.26 1.34 -11.13
C SER A 48 12.54 1.80 -12.39
N LYS A 49 12.12 0.86 -13.24
CA LYS A 49 11.16 1.14 -14.32
C LYS A 49 9.73 1.12 -13.76
N LYS A 50 9.44 0.16 -12.85
CA LYS A 50 8.15 0.01 -12.19
C LYS A 50 8.36 -0.25 -10.70
N ILE A 51 7.54 0.36 -9.86
CA ILE A 51 7.45 0.04 -8.44
C ILE A 51 6.06 -0.50 -8.15
N LEU A 52 6.01 -1.75 -7.65
CA LEU A 52 4.82 -2.34 -7.08
C LEU A 52 4.77 -1.91 -5.61
N LEU A 53 3.83 -1.06 -5.26
CA LEU A 53 3.77 -0.39 -3.96
C LEU A 53 2.68 -1.00 -3.09
N ALA A 54 3.12 -1.71 -2.03
CA ALA A 54 2.27 -2.39 -1.06
C ALA A 54 2.26 -1.67 0.31
N ASN A 55 2.63 -0.39 0.34
CA ASN A 55 2.77 0.38 1.57
C ASN A 55 1.98 1.68 1.46
N LYS A 56 0.82 1.73 2.10
CA LYS A 56 -0.06 2.89 2.08
C LYS A 56 0.51 4.10 2.81
N GLU A 57 1.30 3.90 3.86
CA GLU A 57 1.95 4.99 4.59
C GLU A 57 2.89 5.79 3.68
N THR A 58 3.55 5.11 2.77
CA THR A 58 4.41 5.73 1.76
C THR A 58 3.63 6.67 0.84
N ILE A 59 2.43 6.28 0.42
CA ILE A 59 1.53 7.14 -0.37
C ILE A 59 1.01 8.29 0.50
N ILE A 60 0.53 7.98 1.70
CA ILE A 60 -0.07 8.98 2.58
C ILE A 60 0.95 10.05 3.01
N CYS A 61 2.17 9.67 3.36
CA CYS A 61 3.16 10.60 3.88
C CYS A 61 4.05 11.24 2.81
N GLY A 62 4.30 10.55 1.69
CA GLY A 62 5.32 10.94 0.73
C GLY A 62 4.85 11.13 -0.71
N TRP A 63 3.55 11.12 -1.00
CA TRP A 63 3.05 11.09 -2.38
C TRP A 63 3.55 12.21 -3.25
N HIS A 64 3.56 13.43 -2.75
CA HIS A 64 4.03 14.57 -3.54
C HIS A 64 5.45 14.36 -4.05
N LEU A 65 6.36 13.94 -3.17
CA LEU A 65 7.75 13.66 -3.51
C LEU A 65 7.87 12.47 -4.47
N ILE A 66 7.18 11.38 -4.19
CA ILE A 66 7.20 10.16 -5.00
C ILE A 66 6.66 10.45 -6.41
N LYS A 67 5.55 11.19 -6.49
CA LYS A 67 4.93 11.58 -7.77
C LYS A 67 5.88 12.41 -8.62
N ASN A 68 6.55 13.40 -8.04
CA ASN A 68 7.50 14.25 -8.75
C ASN A 68 8.73 13.45 -9.23
N LEU A 69 9.31 12.62 -8.34
CA LEU A 69 10.43 11.77 -8.70
C LEU A 69 10.04 10.73 -9.76
N SER A 70 8.85 10.14 -9.67
CA SER A 70 8.38 9.15 -10.64
C SER A 70 8.24 9.75 -12.04
N LYS A 71 7.74 10.98 -12.13
CA LYS A 71 7.70 11.74 -13.40
C LYS A 71 9.10 12.01 -13.93
N SER A 72 9.99 12.59 -13.12
CA SER A 72 11.34 12.94 -13.52
C SER A 72 12.16 11.73 -13.98
N HIS A 73 11.96 10.59 -13.33
CA HIS A 73 12.70 9.36 -13.64
C HIS A 73 11.92 8.38 -14.54
N LYS A 74 10.73 8.76 -15.05
CA LYS A 74 9.87 7.89 -15.87
C LYS A 74 9.63 6.52 -15.22
N THR A 75 9.36 6.51 -13.90
CA THR A 75 9.11 5.30 -13.11
C THR A 75 7.61 5.14 -12.90
N LYS A 76 7.04 4.00 -13.30
CA LYS A 76 5.61 3.73 -13.09
C LYS A 76 5.38 3.23 -11.67
N ILE A 77 4.52 3.91 -10.92
CA ILE A 77 4.04 3.44 -9.61
C ILE A 77 2.75 2.66 -9.83
N ILE A 78 2.69 1.46 -9.28
CA ILE A 78 1.54 0.55 -9.39
C ILE A 78 1.14 0.14 -7.98
N PRO A 79 -0.08 0.48 -7.53
CA PRO A 79 -0.57 0.01 -6.25
C PRO A 79 -0.80 -1.51 -6.28
N VAL A 80 -0.52 -2.18 -5.18
CA VAL A 80 -0.77 -3.62 -5.02
C VAL A 80 -1.58 -3.96 -3.76
N ASP A 81 -2.02 -2.94 -3.03
CA ASP A 81 -3.12 -3.09 -2.08
C ASP A 81 -4.36 -3.55 -2.85
N SER A 82 -5.14 -4.47 -2.29
CA SER A 82 -6.20 -5.16 -3.03
C SER A 82 -7.25 -4.22 -3.61
N GLU A 83 -7.67 -3.24 -2.85
CA GLU A 83 -8.67 -2.24 -3.24
C GLU A 83 -8.14 -1.36 -4.38
N HIS A 84 -6.95 -0.82 -4.22
CA HIS A 84 -6.35 0.09 -5.20
C HIS A 84 -5.88 -0.63 -6.46
N PHE A 85 -5.39 -1.85 -6.31
CA PHE A 85 -5.10 -2.69 -7.47
C PHE A 85 -6.36 -2.97 -8.28
N SER A 86 -7.47 -3.28 -7.62
CA SER A 86 -8.76 -3.49 -8.29
C SER A 86 -9.24 -2.25 -9.02
N ILE A 87 -9.17 -1.07 -8.37
CA ILE A 87 -9.50 0.21 -9.01
C ILE A 87 -8.62 0.42 -10.25
N ASP A 88 -7.28 0.29 -10.12
CA ASP A 88 -6.36 0.45 -11.25
C ASP A 88 -6.70 -0.49 -12.42
N GLN A 89 -7.00 -1.76 -12.13
CA GLN A 89 -7.33 -2.73 -13.19
C GLN A 89 -8.66 -2.42 -13.88
N LEU A 90 -9.68 -2.05 -13.12
CA LEU A 90 -11.02 -1.79 -13.65
C LEU A 90 -11.10 -0.45 -14.40
N THR A 91 -10.34 0.54 -13.99
CA THR A 91 -10.49 1.91 -14.51
C THR A 91 -9.43 2.30 -15.54
N ARG A 92 -8.36 1.54 -15.72
CA ARG A 92 -7.21 1.89 -16.57
C ARG A 92 -7.53 2.21 -18.02
N ASN A 93 -8.63 1.66 -18.56
CA ASN A 93 -9.05 1.84 -19.95
C ASN A 93 -10.21 2.83 -20.11
N TYR A 94 -10.63 3.47 -19.03
CA TYR A 94 -11.75 4.40 -19.00
C TYR A 94 -11.26 5.82 -18.67
N LYS A 95 -11.99 6.80 -19.14
CA LYS A 95 -11.80 8.19 -18.72
C LYS A 95 -12.49 8.43 -17.38
N ASP A 96 -12.05 9.44 -16.63
CA ASP A 96 -12.69 9.81 -15.37
C ASP A 96 -14.20 10.13 -15.57
N THR A 97 -14.57 10.69 -16.72
CA THR A 97 -15.96 10.98 -17.09
C THR A 97 -16.85 9.74 -17.25
N ASP A 98 -16.25 8.58 -17.53
CA ASP A 98 -16.97 7.33 -17.76
C ASP A 98 -17.27 6.59 -16.45
N ILE A 99 -16.75 7.11 -15.32
CA ILE A 99 -16.86 6.50 -14.00
C ILE A 99 -17.86 7.33 -13.18
N GLU A 100 -19.00 6.74 -12.87
CA GLU A 100 -20.01 7.38 -12.04
C GLU A 100 -19.63 7.34 -10.55
N LYS A 101 -19.28 6.15 -10.04
CA LYS A 101 -18.97 5.94 -8.61
C LYS A 101 -17.92 4.86 -8.41
N ILE A 102 -17.19 4.98 -7.31
CA ILE A 102 -16.23 3.99 -6.83
C ILE A 102 -16.63 3.54 -5.43
N TYR A 103 -16.79 2.24 -5.26
CA TYR A 103 -17.13 1.63 -3.98
C TYR A 103 -15.89 0.96 -3.39
N LEU A 104 -15.40 1.48 -2.27
CA LEU A 104 -14.36 0.84 -1.48
C LEU A 104 -14.99 -0.14 -0.50
N THR A 105 -14.76 -1.43 -0.71
CA THR A 105 -15.25 -2.48 0.16
C THR A 105 -14.47 -2.57 1.46
N ALA A 106 -15.10 -3.09 2.52
CA ALA A 106 -14.48 -3.31 3.81
C ALA A 106 -14.85 -4.69 4.36
N SER A 107 -13.92 -5.33 5.09
CA SER A 107 -14.21 -6.57 5.81
C SER A 107 -15.08 -6.36 7.06
N GLY A 108 -15.14 -5.12 7.56
CA GLY A 108 -15.86 -4.74 8.77
C GLY A 108 -15.07 -4.97 10.07
N GLY A 109 -13.95 -5.68 10.01
CA GLY A 109 -13.11 -5.95 11.18
C GLY A 109 -13.76 -6.85 12.24
N PRO A 110 -13.10 -7.02 13.41
CA PRO A 110 -13.54 -7.94 14.47
C PRO A 110 -14.79 -7.46 15.23
N PHE A 111 -15.21 -6.22 15.04
CA PHE A 111 -16.32 -5.62 15.82
C PHE A 111 -17.58 -5.37 15.01
N LEU A 112 -17.62 -5.77 13.73
CA LEU A 112 -18.73 -5.52 12.82
C LEU A 112 -20.09 -5.92 13.42
N ASN A 113 -20.16 -7.09 14.03
CA ASN A 113 -21.41 -7.65 14.58
C ASN A 113 -21.55 -7.45 16.09
N LYS A 114 -20.69 -6.62 16.72
CA LYS A 114 -20.78 -6.34 18.15
C LYS A 114 -21.72 -5.19 18.43
N PRO A 115 -22.61 -5.32 19.42
CA PRO A 115 -23.48 -4.22 19.81
C PRO A 115 -22.65 -3.07 20.41
N LEU A 116 -23.02 -1.83 20.12
CA LEU A 116 -22.28 -0.64 20.59
C LEU A 116 -22.08 -0.61 22.11
N LYS A 117 -23.04 -1.12 22.88
CA LYS A 117 -22.95 -1.23 24.34
C LYS A 117 -21.72 -2.01 24.82
N SER A 118 -21.25 -2.99 24.03
CA SER A 118 -20.08 -3.82 24.36
C SER A 118 -18.76 -3.13 24.07
N PHE A 119 -18.73 -1.99 23.39
CA PHE A 119 -17.50 -1.32 22.99
C PHE A 119 -16.69 -0.81 24.19
N LYS A 120 -17.36 -0.48 25.31
CA LYS A 120 -16.69 -0.09 26.57
C LYS A 120 -15.80 -1.18 27.18
N SER A 121 -16.06 -2.45 26.84
CA SER A 121 -15.33 -3.60 27.37
C SER A 121 -14.29 -4.19 26.38
N ILE A 122 -14.15 -3.59 25.19
CA ILE A 122 -13.19 -4.05 24.18
C ILE A 122 -11.76 -3.82 24.67
N LYS A 123 -10.94 -4.88 24.59
CA LYS A 123 -9.52 -4.83 24.90
C LYS A 123 -8.70 -4.68 23.63
N ALA A 124 -7.51 -4.10 23.73
CA ALA A 124 -6.57 -3.98 22.60
C ALA A 124 -6.24 -5.35 21.96
N SER A 125 -6.22 -6.41 22.77
CA SER A 125 -6.04 -7.80 22.32
C SER A 125 -7.15 -8.29 21.39
N ASP A 126 -8.34 -7.71 21.47
CA ASP A 126 -9.47 -8.10 20.61
C ASP A 126 -9.37 -7.40 19.24
N ALA A 127 -8.84 -6.19 19.21
CA ALA A 127 -8.65 -5.42 17.98
C ALA A 127 -7.66 -6.07 17.01
N ILE A 128 -6.69 -6.84 17.50
CA ILE A 128 -5.71 -7.53 16.66
C ILE A 128 -6.19 -8.88 16.11
N LYS A 129 -7.37 -9.36 16.53
CA LYS A 129 -7.96 -10.62 16.07
C LYS A 129 -8.87 -10.39 14.87
N HIS A 130 -8.29 -10.26 13.69
CA HIS A 130 -9.10 -10.10 12.48
C HIS A 130 -9.81 -11.41 12.12
N PRO A 131 -11.15 -11.40 11.81
CA PRO A 131 -11.94 -12.63 11.65
C PRO A 131 -11.58 -13.44 10.40
N LYS A 132 -11.07 -12.78 9.34
CA LYS A 132 -10.82 -13.41 8.04
C LYS A 132 -9.33 -13.48 7.68
N TRP A 133 -8.50 -12.56 8.18
CA TRP A 133 -7.13 -12.39 7.71
C TRP A 133 -6.13 -12.40 8.85
N LYS A 134 -5.01 -13.08 8.65
CA LYS A 134 -3.86 -13.01 9.54
C LYS A 134 -2.94 -11.91 9.05
N MET A 135 -3.07 -10.72 9.62
CA MET A 135 -2.36 -9.51 9.22
C MET A 135 -1.40 -9.00 10.30
N GLY A 136 -0.58 -8.00 9.96
CA GLY A 136 0.24 -7.30 10.94
C GLY A 136 -0.62 -6.55 11.98
N LYS A 137 -0.07 -6.33 13.17
CA LYS A 137 -0.79 -5.70 14.30
C LYS A 137 -1.41 -4.35 13.93
N LYS A 138 -0.65 -3.46 13.29
CA LYS A 138 -1.14 -2.13 12.91
C LYS A 138 -2.37 -2.19 12.03
N ILE A 139 -2.30 -2.91 10.90
CA ILE A 139 -3.42 -2.98 9.95
C ILE A 139 -4.63 -3.69 10.55
N SER A 140 -4.44 -4.65 11.49
CA SER A 140 -5.55 -5.29 12.20
C SER A 140 -6.28 -4.30 13.11
N ILE A 141 -5.55 -3.43 13.82
CA ILE A 141 -6.12 -2.36 14.64
C ILE A 141 -6.84 -1.34 13.76
N ASP A 142 -6.22 -0.89 12.69
CA ASP A 142 -6.82 0.08 11.75
C ASP A 142 -8.10 -0.48 11.12
N SER A 143 -8.17 -1.77 10.84
CA SER A 143 -9.37 -2.44 10.33
C SER A 143 -10.47 -2.54 11.38
N SER A 144 -10.12 -2.63 12.66
CA SER A 144 -11.08 -2.79 13.75
C SER A 144 -11.94 -1.55 14.01
N ASN A 145 -11.45 -0.38 13.63
CA ASN A 145 -12.11 0.91 13.83
C ASN A 145 -12.33 1.71 12.53
N LEU A 146 -12.21 1.04 11.37
CA LEU A 146 -12.31 1.61 10.02
C LEU A 146 -11.24 2.65 9.66
N MET A 147 -10.23 2.89 10.48
CA MET A 147 -9.13 3.78 10.13
C MET A 147 -8.40 3.30 8.87
N ASN A 148 -8.28 1.97 8.68
CA ASN A 148 -7.74 1.43 7.45
C ASN A 148 -8.49 1.95 6.22
N LYS A 149 -9.82 2.03 6.30
CA LYS A 149 -10.65 2.53 5.18
C LYS A 149 -10.46 4.02 4.94
N VAL A 150 -10.30 4.82 5.99
CA VAL A 150 -9.95 6.24 5.86
C VAL A 150 -8.60 6.41 5.15
N LEU A 151 -7.60 5.63 5.54
CA LEU A 151 -6.29 5.66 4.89
C LEU A 151 -6.37 5.24 3.42
N GLU A 152 -7.18 4.26 3.09
CA GLU A 152 -7.40 3.81 1.72
C GLU A 152 -8.14 4.85 0.86
N ILE A 153 -9.09 5.60 1.42
CA ILE A 153 -9.73 6.71 0.72
C ILE A 153 -8.70 7.79 0.38
N ILE A 154 -7.83 8.16 1.32
CA ILE A 154 -6.76 9.12 1.09
C ILE A 154 -5.78 8.61 0.02
N GLU A 155 -5.46 7.33 0.06
CA GLU A 155 -4.56 6.69 -0.92
C GLU A 155 -5.19 6.70 -2.31
N ALA A 156 -6.46 6.30 -2.44
CA ALA A 156 -7.19 6.33 -3.71
C ALA A 156 -7.21 7.73 -4.31
N TYR A 157 -7.51 8.73 -3.51
CA TYR A 157 -7.51 10.14 -3.93
C TYR A 157 -6.14 10.63 -4.44
N ARG A 158 -5.05 10.10 -3.90
CA ARG A 158 -3.69 10.45 -4.32
C ARG A 158 -3.24 9.71 -5.58
N LEU A 159 -3.63 8.46 -5.71
CA LEU A 159 -3.21 7.58 -6.80
C LEU A 159 -3.97 7.85 -8.10
N PHE A 160 -5.28 8.12 -7.98
CA PHE A 160 -6.17 8.20 -9.12
C PHE A 160 -6.64 9.65 -9.37
N PRO A 161 -6.91 10.03 -10.64
CA PRO A 161 -7.33 11.38 -11.00
C PRO A 161 -8.82 11.64 -10.78
N PHE A 162 -9.50 10.82 -9.99
CA PHE A 162 -10.93 10.94 -9.76
C PHE A 162 -11.29 12.22 -8.98
N LYS A 163 -12.45 12.77 -9.25
CA LYS A 163 -13.01 13.86 -8.45
C LYS A 163 -13.49 13.33 -7.10
N ILE A 164 -13.47 14.21 -6.07
CA ILE A 164 -13.80 13.83 -4.69
C ILE A 164 -15.27 13.39 -4.52
N ASP A 165 -16.14 13.83 -5.40
CA ASP A 165 -17.58 13.57 -5.38
C ASP A 165 -17.99 12.19 -5.94
N LYS A 166 -17.03 11.38 -6.33
CA LYS A 166 -17.21 10.00 -6.83
C LYS A 166 -16.83 8.95 -5.79
#